data_d33b1a3a847ec2bd460a2e19db54890c
#
_entry.id   d33b1a3a847ec2bd460a2e19db54890c
#
_cell.length_a   1.000
_cell.length_b   1.000
_cell.length_c   1.000
_cell.angle_alpha   90.00
_cell.angle_beta   90.00
_cell.angle_gamma   90.00
#
_symmetry.space_group_name_H-M   'P 1'
#
loop_
_entity.id
_entity.type
_entity.pdbx_description
1 polymer ?
#
loop_
_entity_poly.entity_id
_entity_poly.type
_entity_poly.pdbx_seq_one_letter_code
_entity_poly.pdbx_strand_id
1 'polypeptide(L)'
;MTSSLPATFGALKRSPFGSDGRRGRSVKDELRANLLARIGDGKPLFPGVLGYEDSVMPQMVNALLSRHHFILLGLRGQAKSRILRALTTLLDPALPVIAGSEVNDDPFAPISKFGRERVREAGDDTPIEWLAPDQRYVEKLATPDVTVADLIGDLDPIKAARGGHLLSDELTIHFGMLPRAHRGIFALNELPDLAGKVQVGLFNVMQEGDVQIKGYPVRLALDVLLAFTANPEDYTARGKIITPLKDRIGSEILTHYPATVDLAMAITEQEAWTARDGLPVRLPDVVAEVTERVAFEARAEKRIDQRSGVSQRLSITLLENVVSNAERRAVRLGEREIVPRLADVYAALPAITGKIELEYEGELIGGAVIARELIRRAADATLTERDDTLDLDEIVMWFDRGQALQVSDDASAKVAREGFATVPGLLEIVTASALGVNDDADAVVACELVLEAPVARRKLSRSESGQYGRSARRKHGMPPERPEREE
;
A
#
# COMPACT_ATOMS: atom_id res chain seq x y z
N MET A 1 34.07 15.35 4.49
CA MET A 1 34.83 15.69 3.28
C MET A 1 34.00 15.25 2.08
N THR A 2 33.29 16.18 1.47
CA THR A 2 32.58 15.98 0.20
C THR A 2 33.64 16.05 -0.92
N SER A 3 34.34 14.93 -1.18
CA SER A 3 35.13 14.82 -2.41
C SER A 3 34.14 14.91 -3.57
N SER A 4 34.32 15.88 -4.47
CA SER A 4 33.54 15.97 -5.69
C SER A 4 33.65 14.66 -6.47
N LEU A 5 32.52 14.12 -6.89
CA LEU A 5 32.50 12.88 -7.69
C LEU A 5 33.28 13.08 -9.00
N PRO A 6 34.05 12.07 -9.44
CA PRO A 6 34.82 12.15 -10.70
C PRO A 6 33.94 12.47 -11.91
N ALA A 7 34.32 13.47 -12.70
CA ALA A 7 33.59 13.89 -13.88
C ALA A 7 34.08 13.24 -15.20
N THR A 8 35.26 12.57 -15.17
CA THR A 8 35.84 11.91 -16.35
C THR A 8 36.28 10.48 -16.01
N PHE A 9 36.35 9.64 -17.01
CA PHE A 9 36.76 8.24 -16.85
C PHE A 9 38.20 8.11 -16.28
N GLY A 10 39.14 8.96 -16.69
CA GLY A 10 40.48 8.99 -16.14
C GLY A 10 40.51 9.36 -14.65
N ALA A 11 39.66 10.31 -14.22
CA ALA A 11 39.50 10.65 -12.82
C ALA A 11 38.85 9.50 -12.03
N LEU A 12 37.84 8.84 -12.63
CA LEU A 12 37.15 7.68 -12.05
C LEU A 12 38.12 6.53 -11.78
N LYS A 13 38.99 6.19 -12.75
CA LYS A 13 40.01 5.14 -12.61
C LYS A 13 40.93 5.35 -11.40
N ARG A 14 41.24 6.61 -11.09
CA ARG A 14 42.12 6.99 -9.95
C ARG A 14 41.40 7.18 -8.62
N SER A 15 40.08 7.06 -8.62
CA SER A 15 39.24 7.24 -7.45
C SER A 15 38.98 5.90 -6.71
N PRO A 16 38.47 5.94 -5.49
CA PRO A 16 38.01 4.71 -4.80
C PRO A 16 36.90 3.96 -5.54
N PHE A 17 36.14 4.65 -6.40
CA PHE A 17 35.09 4.04 -7.23
C PHE A 17 35.68 3.19 -8.40
N GLY A 18 36.91 3.44 -8.80
CA GLY A 18 37.64 2.67 -9.80
C GLY A 18 38.40 1.48 -9.24
N SER A 19 38.29 1.15 -7.94
CA SER A 19 38.97 0.02 -7.32
C SER A 19 38.42 -1.33 -7.83
N ASP A 20 39.27 -2.35 -7.81
CA ASP A 20 38.94 -3.69 -8.33
C ASP A 20 37.73 -4.33 -7.61
N GLY A 21 37.47 -3.99 -6.34
CA GLY A 21 36.31 -4.48 -5.59
C GLY A 21 34.94 -3.92 -6.04
N ARG A 22 34.95 -2.87 -6.89
CA ARG A 22 33.72 -2.28 -7.45
C ARG A 22 33.57 -2.52 -8.95
N ARG A 23 34.66 -2.79 -9.66
CA ARG A 23 34.65 -3.09 -11.10
C ARG A 23 33.94 -4.40 -11.38
N GLY A 24 33.03 -4.43 -12.32
CA GLY A 24 32.32 -5.66 -12.75
C GLY A 24 31.40 -6.26 -11.67
N ARG A 25 31.15 -5.56 -10.57
CA ARG A 25 30.19 -6.00 -9.56
C ARG A 25 28.79 -5.86 -10.13
N SER A 26 28.05 -6.98 -10.19
CA SER A 26 26.67 -6.98 -10.64
C SER A 26 25.74 -6.26 -9.65
N VAL A 27 24.58 -5.77 -10.12
CA VAL A 27 23.58 -5.19 -9.22
C VAL A 27 23.14 -6.17 -8.12
N LYS A 28 23.07 -7.47 -8.42
CA LYS A 28 22.74 -8.50 -7.43
C LYS A 28 23.84 -8.67 -6.39
N ASP A 29 25.10 -8.55 -6.78
CA ASP A 29 26.23 -8.56 -5.84
C ASP A 29 26.29 -7.31 -4.99
N GLU A 30 25.95 -6.16 -5.58
CA GLU A 30 25.85 -4.89 -4.88
C GLU A 30 24.78 -4.96 -3.77
N LEU A 31 23.55 -5.35 -4.16
CA LEU A 31 22.45 -5.51 -3.21
C LEU A 31 22.79 -6.49 -2.09
N ARG A 32 23.40 -7.63 -2.43
CA ARG A 32 23.84 -8.63 -1.46
C ARG A 32 24.87 -8.08 -0.49
N ALA A 33 25.90 -7.39 -0.99
CA ALA A 33 26.97 -6.83 -0.15
C ALA A 33 26.43 -5.77 0.80
N ASN A 34 25.59 -4.85 0.30
CA ASN A 34 24.99 -3.79 1.10
C ASN A 34 23.98 -4.33 2.12
N LEU A 35 23.22 -5.38 1.75
CA LEU A 35 22.32 -6.09 2.67
C LEU A 35 23.10 -6.73 3.83
N LEU A 36 24.19 -7.46 3.55
CA LEU A 36 25.03 -8.05 4.58
C LEU A 36 25.66 -7.01 5.52
N ALA A 37 26.15 -5.89 4.96
CA ALA A 37 26.66 -4.78 5.75
C ALA A 37 25.60 -4.20 6.67
N ARG A 38 24.37 -4.01 6.15
CA ARG A 38 23.24 -3.47 6.92
C ARG A 38 22.79 -4.42 8.04
N ILE A 39 22.79 -5.75 7.78
CA ILE A 39 22.55 -6.78 8.81
C ILE A 39 23.62 -6.71 9.89
N GLY A 40 24.89 -6.63 9.51
CA GLY A 40 26.01 -6.54 10.45
C GLY A 40 25.98 -5.27 11.31
N ASP A 41 25.46 -4.16 10.75
CA ASP A 41 25.31 -2.89 11.48
C ASP A 41 24.03 -2.85 12.36
N GLY A 42 23.14 -3.85 12.31
CA GLY A 42 21.87 -3.86 13.03
C GLY A 42 20.88 -2.80 12.54
N LYS A 43 21.02 -2.30 11.31
CA LYS A 43 20.14 -1.28 10.74
C LYS A 43 18.86 -1.89 10.16
N PRO A 44 17.72 -1.15 10.17
CA PRO A 44 16.50 -1.61 9.51
C PRO A 44 16.75 -1.94 8.04
N LEU A 45 16.32 -3.13 7.59
CA LEU A 45 16.57 -3.61 6.23
C LEU A 45 15.67 -2.90 5.20
N PHE A 46 14.41 -2.73 5.55
CA PHE A 46 13.40 -2.09 4.69
C PHE A 46 12.68 -0.98 5.48
N PRO A 47 13.28 0.22 5.58
CA PRO A 47 12.72 1.31 6.37
C PRO A 47 11.29 1.66 5.94
N GLY A 48 10.41 1.84 6.92
CA GLY A 48 9.00 2.19 6.69
C GLY A 48 8.11 1.03 6.25
N VAL A 49 8.60 -0.21 6.23
CA VAL A 49 7.80 -1.42 6.05
C VAL A 49 7.63 -2.06 7.41
N LEU A 50 6.39 -2.14 7.91
CA LEU A 50 6.05 -2.67 9.23
C LEU A 50 5.30 -4.00 9.12
N GLY A 51 5.50 -4.88 10.11
CA GLY A 51 4.73 -6.11 10.28
C GLY A 51 5.15 -7.29 9.41
N TYR A 52 6.33 -7.21 8.82
CA TYR A 52 6.89 -8.27 8.00
C TYR A 52 8.22 -8.82 8.53
N GLU A 53 8.63 -8.37 9.71
CA GLU A 53 9.93 -8.64 10.33
C GLU A 53 10.21 -10.14 10.46
N ASP A 54 9.21 -10.92 10.89
CA ASP A 54 9.31 -12.35 11.15
C ASP A 54 8.76 -13.24 10.01
N SER A 55 8.26 -12.65 8.93
CA SER A 55 7.58 -13.39 7.85
C SER A 55 8.15 -13.12 6.46
N VAL A 56 7.84 -11.97 5.88
CA VAL A 56 8.20 -11.60 4.51
C VAL A 56 9.67 -11.17 4.42
N MET A 57 10.16 -10.39 5.40
CA MET A 57 11.53 -9.86 5.38
C MET A 57 12.60 -10.95 5.37
N PRO A 58 12.54 -12.03 6.19
CA PRO A 58 13.52 -13.12 6.12
C PRO A 58 13.55 -13.81 4.75
N GLN A 59 12.39 -13.97 4.11
CA GLN A 59 12.28 -14.57 2.78
C GLN A 59 12.88 -13.64 1.71
N MET A 60 12.64 -12.32 1.81
CA MET A 60 13.25 -11.30 0.96
C MET A 60 14.77 -11.30 1.09
N VAL A 61 15.28 -11.34 2.32
CA VAL A 61 16.72 -11.44 2.60
C VAL A 61 17.31 -12.66 1.92
N ASN A 62 16.70 -13.84 2.07
CA ASN A 62 17.18 -15.07 1.44
C ASN A 62 17.16 -14.99 -0.09
N ALA A 63 16.11 -14.42 -0.68
CA ALA A 63 16.02 -14.23 -2.13
C ALA A 63 17.15 -13.32 -2.66
N LEU A 64 17.42 -12.21 -1.98
CA LEU A 64 18.50 -11.29 -2.35
C LEU A 64 19.89 -11.90 -2.14
N LEU A 65 20.12 -12.62 -1.04
CA LEU A 65 21.38 -13.31 -0.78
C LEU A 65 21.66 -14.42 -1.80
N SER A 66 20.60 -15.06 -2.30
CA SER A 66 20.65 -16.09 -3.35
C SER A 66 20.71 -15.49 -4.77
N ARG A 67 20.70 -14.18 -4.92
CA ARG A 67 20.68 -13.46 -6.22
C ARG A 67 19.48 -13.82 -7.10
N HIS A 68 18.36 -14.22 -6.48
CA HIS A 68 17.16 -14.60 -7.22
C HIS A 68 16.44 -13.39 -7.79
N HIS A 69 15.84 -13.56 -8.96
CA HIS A 69 14.64 -12.83 -9.32
C HIS A 69 13.49 -13.36 -8.47
N PHE A 70 12.56 -12.52 -8.04
CA PHE A 70 11.50 -12.95 -7.14
C PHE A 70 10.16 -12.29 -7.45
N ILE A 71 9.09 -12.89 -6.91
CA ILE A 71 7.74 -12.37 -6.99
C ILE A 71 7.13 -12.25 -5.59
N LEU A 72 6.49 -11.11 -5.32
CA LEU A 72 5.65 -10.90 -4.16
C LEU A 72 4.20 -11.25 -4.52
N LEU A 73 3.65 -12.25 -3.84
CA LEU A 73 2.28 -12.67 -4.00
C LEU A 73 1.45 -12.23 -2.81
N GLY A 74 0.30 -11.65 -3.08
CA GLY A 74 -0.64 -11.28 -2.03
C GLY A 74 -1.71 -10.34 -2.51
N LEU A 75 -2.75 -10.20 -1.71
CA LEU A 75 -3.90 -9.37 -2.01
C LEU A 75 -3.54 -7.89 -2.11
N ARG A 76 -4.46 -7.07 -2.61
CA ARG A 76 -4.27 -5.62 -2.72
C ARG A 76 -4.09 -4.96 -1.35
N GLY A 77 -3.25 -3.92 -1.30
CA GLY A 77 -2.97 -3.16 -0.08
C GLY A 77 -2.07 -3.87 0.94
N GLN A 78 -1.30 -4.88 0.51
CA GLN A 78 -0.28 -5.58 1.33
C GLN A 78 1.13 -5.05 1.08
N ALA A 79 1.29 -3.77 0.84
CA ALA A 79 2.56 -3.05 0.70
C ALA A 79 3.56 -3.58 -0.35
N LYS A 80 3.15 -4.46 -1.29
CA LYS A 80 4.05 -5.08 -2.29
C LYS A 80 4.93 -4.05 -3.01
N SER A 81 4.34 -3.03 -3.63
CA SER A 81 5.10 -1.98 -4.33
C SER A 81 5.98 -1.15 -3.40
N ARG A 82 5.58 -0.95 -2.13
CA ARG A 82 6.41 -0.27 -1.12
C ARG A 82 7.67 -1.07 -0.81
N ILE A 83 7.53 -2.38 -0.64
CA ILE A 83 8.66 -3.30 -0.43
C ILE A 83 9.62 -3.21 -1.63
N LEU A 84 9.11 -3.24 -2.87
CA LEU A 84 9.96 -3.15 -4.05
C LEU A 84 10.72 -1.82 -4.11
N ARG A 85 10.07 -0.70 -3.80
CA ARG A 85 10.74 0.61 -3.75
C ARG A 85 11.77 0.70 -2.63
N ALA A 86 11.53 0.05 -1.49
CA ALA A 86 12.48 0.02 -0.38
C ALA A 86 13.81 -0.67 -0.74
N LEU A 87 13.85 -1.51 -1.80
CA LEU A 87 15.09 -2.10 -2.31
C LEU A 87 16.12 -1.05 -2.78
N THR A 88 15.67 0.14 -3.19
CA THR A 88 16.57 1.23 -3.58
C THR A 88 17.52 1.61 -2.46
N THR A 89 17.11 1.43 -1.20
CA THR A 89 17.95 1.70 -0.02
C THR A 89 19.14 0.75 0.11
N LEU A 90 19.15 -0.35 -0.64
CA LEU A 90 20.24 -1.31 -0.71
C LEU A 90 21.20 -1.06 -1.90
N LEU A 91 20.91 -0.07 -2.76
CA LEU A 91 21.80 0.35 -3.82
C LEU A 91 22.88 1.31 -3.27
N ASP A 92 24.03 1.34 -3.93
CA ASP A 92 25.08 2.32 -3.63
C ASP A 92 24.56 3.75 -3.86
N PRO A 93 24.95 4.72 -3.04
CA PRO A 93 24.40 6.08 -3.10
C PRO A 93 24.73 6.80 -4.41
N ALA A 94 25.75 6.35 -5.15
CA ALA A 94 26.13 6.91 -6.44
C ALA A 94 26.77 5.84 -7.34
N LEU A 95 26.25 5.72 -8.58
CA LEU A 95 26.74 4.79 -9.60
C LEU A 95 27.30 5.56 -10.78
N PRO A 96 28.58 5.36 -11.20
CA PRO A 96 29.12 6.01 -12.39
C PRO A 96 28.60 5.36 -13.67
N VAL A 97 28.17 6.20 -14.63
CA VAL A 97 27.75 5.80 -15.98
C VAL A 97 28.38 6.72 -17.02
N ILE A 98 28.48 6.26 -18.26
CA ILE A 98 28.91 7.11 -19.38
C ILE A 98 27.83 8.16 -19.63
N ALA A 99 28.21 9.43 -19.64
CA ALA A 99 27.27 10.54 -19.83
C ALA A 99 26.53 10.43 -21.17
N GLY A 100 25.21 10.53 -21.12
CA GLY A 100 24.31 10.40 -22.26
C GLY A 100 24.00 8.96 -22.68
N SER A 101 24.44 7.94 -21.96
CA SER A 101 24.06 6.55 -22.22
C SER A 101 22.60 6.31 -21.89
N GLU A 102 21.80 5.79 -22.83
CA GLU A 102 20.39 5.42 -22.60
C GLU A 102 20.25 4.11 -21.79
N VAL A 103 21.33 3.33 -21.65
CA VAL A 103 21.33 2.02 -20.97
C VAL A 103 22.28 1.96 -19.79
N ASN A 104 22.61 3.11 -19.20
CA ASN A 104 23.47 3.20 -18.01
C ASN A 104 24.81 2.47 -18.16
N ASP A 105 25.48 2.62 -19.32
CA ASP A 105 26.74 1.94 -19.63
C ASP A 105 27.79 2.12 -18.53
N ASP A 106 28.39 0.99 -18.12
CA ASP A 106 29.57 1.01 -17.26
C ASP A 106 30.77 1.58 -18.03
N PRO A 107 31.42 2.64 -17.53
CA PRO A 107 32.62 3.17 -18.16
C PRO A 107 33.75 2.14 -18.36
N PHE A 108 33.81 1.12 -17.50
CA PHE A 108 34.81 0.06 -17.61
C PHE A 108 34.41 -1.07 -18.55
N ALA A 109 33.13 -1.29 -18.79
CA ALA A 109 32.58 -2.38 -19.60
C ALA A 109 31.29 -1.98 -20.32
N PRO A 110 31.31 -1.01 -21.25
CA PRO A 110 30.10 -0.54 -21.90
C PRO A 110 29.47 -1.64 -22.77
N ILE A 111 28.15 -1.82 -22.61
CA ILE A 111 27.39 -2.83 -23.36
C ILE A 111 26.79 -2.30 -24.65
N SER A 112 26.54 -0.99 -24.76
CA SER A 112 26.00 -0.37 -25.96
C SER A 112 27.09 0.02 -26.95
N LYS A 113 26.72 0.10 -28.24
CA LYS A 113 27.60 0.66 -29.27
C LYS A 113 27.98 2.11 -28.95
N PHE A 114 27.00 2.92 -28.51
CA PHE A 114 27.23 4.30 -28.08
C PHE A 114 28.32 4.37 -27.00
N GLY A 115 28.19 3.59 -25.94
CA GLY A 115 29.17 3.59 -24.84
C GLY A 115 30.55 3.16 -25.28
N ARG A 116 30.65 2.07 -26.09
CA ARG A 116 31.94 1.58 -26.65
C ARG A 116 32.62 2.61 -27.52
N GLU A 117 31.87 3.27 -28.41
CA GLU A 117 32.42 4.31 -29.30
C GLU A 117 32.87 5.53 -28.50
N ARG A 118 32.06 5.97 -27.51
CA ARG A 118 32.37 7.12 -26.66
C ARG A 118 33.68 6.93 -25.89
N VAL A 119 33.88 5.75 -25.28
CA VAL A 119 35.12 5.42 -24.57
C VAL A 119 36.31 5.31 -25.52
N ARG A 120 36.12 4.73 -26.73
CA ARG A 120 37.18 4.61 -27.74
C ARG A 120 37.66 5.97 -28.24
N GLU A 121 36.74 6.92 -28.44
CA GLU A 121 37.02 8.24 -28.98
C GLU A 121 37.64 9.19 -27.96
N ALA A 122 37.03 9.26 -26.75
CA ALA A 122 37.42 10.21 -25.73
C ALA A 122 38.45 9.64 -24.71
N GLY A 123 38.62 8.32 -24.67
CA GLY A 123 39.57 7.68 -23.72
C GLY A 123 39.31 8.11 -22.26
N ASP A 124 40.36 8.63 -21.61
CA ASP A 124 40.29 9.10 -20.21
C ASP A 124 39.45 10.38 -20.03
N ASP A 125 39.17 11.11 -21.09
CA ASP A 125 38.31 12.31 -21.09
C ASP A 125 36.84 11.98 -21.28
N THR A 126 36.45 10.69 -21.39
CA THR A 126 35.06 10.27 -21.46
C THR A 126 34.27 10.85 -20.29
N PRO A 127 33.19 11.63 -20.53
CA PRO A 127 32.42 12.24 -19.50
C PRO A 127 31.63 11.18 -18.70
N ILE A 128 31.60 11.34 -17.39
CA ILE A 128 30.89 10.46 -16.44
C ILE A 128 29.75 11.23 -15.79
N GLU A 129 28.58 10.60 -15.77
CA GLU A 129 27.42 10.98 -14.97
C GLU A 129 27.26 10.03 -13.77
N TRP A 130 26.53 10.47 -12.77
CA TRP A 130 26.31 9.71 -11.55
C TRP A 130 24.83 9.53 -11.31
N LEU A 131 24.40 8.27 -11.17
CA LEU A 131 23.03 7.91 -10.88
C LEU A 131 22.83 7.72 -9.38
N ALA A 132 21.77 8.34 -8.84
CA ALA A 132 21.28 8.09 -7.51
C ALA A 132 20.45 6.77 -7.49
N PRO A 133 20.21 6.16 -6.30
CA PRO A 133 19.47 4.91 -6.17
C PRO A 133 18.08 4.91 -6.82
N ASP A 134 17.34 6.01 -6.70
CA ASP A 134 16.00 6.19 -7.28
C ASP A 134 16.01 6.19 -8.80
N GLN A 135 17.06 6.72 -9.43
CA GLN A 135 17.24 6.71 -10.88
C GLN A 135 17.57 5.31 -11.45
N ARG A 136 17.95 4.37 -10.57
CA ARG A 136 18.27 2.98 -10.89
C ARG A 136 17.09 2.02 -10.64
N TYR A 137 15.94 2.57 -10.28
CA TYR A 137 14.70 1.83 -10.06
C TYR A 137 13.69 2.19 -11.15
N VAL A 138 13.38 1.21 -11.99
CA VAL A 138 12.40 1.35 -13.06
C VAL A 138 11.17 0.51 -12.68
N GLU A 139 10.01 1.14 -12.60
CA GLU A 139 8.74 0.49 -12.23
C GLU A 139 7.72 0.59 -13.37
N LYS A 140 7.06 -0.51 -13.67
CA LYS A 140 5.97 -0.59 -14.64
C LYS A 140 4.79 -1.38 -14.06
N LEU A 141 3.59 -0.86 -14.26
CA LEU A 141 2.38 -1.64 -14.09
C LEU A 141 2.15 -2.48 -15.35
N ALA A 142 2.01 -3.77 -15.21
CA ALA A 142 1.59 -4.62 -16.30
C ALA A 142 0.12 -4.31 -16.63
N THR A 143 -0.13 -4.05 -17.91
CA THR A 143 -1.46 -3.86 -18.47
C THR A 143 -1.54 -4.61 -19.81
N PRO A 144 -2.73 -5.02 -20.28
CA PRO A 144 -2.87 -5.81 -21.51
C PRO A 144 -2.36 -5.12 -22.77
N ASP A 145 -2.24 -3.79 -22.77
CA ASP A 145 -1.73 -2.98 -23.88
C ASP A 145 -0.20 -2.85 -23.91
N VAL A 146 0.50 -3.26 -22.85
CA VAL A 146 1.98 -3.27 -22.83
C VAL A 146 2.51 -4.17 -23.93
N THR A 147 3.43 -3.66 -24.71
CA THR A 147 4.06 -4.36 -25.84
C THR A 147 5.48 -4.82 -25.52
N VAL A 148 6.02 -5.71 -26.36
CA VAL A 148 7.44 -6.09 -26.29
C VAL A 148 8.32 -4.88 -26.56
N ALA A 149 7.91 -3.97 -27.45
CA ALA A 149 8.64 -2.74 -27.75
C ALA A 149 8.76 -1.81 -26.52
N ASP A 150 7.71 -1.71 -25.70
CA ASP A 150 7.75 -0.91 -24.46
C ASP A 150 8.76 -1.47 -23.45
N LEU A 151 8.86 -2.80 -23.35
CA LEU A 151 9.76 -3.44 -22.40
C LEU A 151 11.20 -3.55 -22.92
N ILE A 152 11.37 -4.00 -24.13
CA ILE A 152 12.70 -4.33 -24.70
C ILE A 152 13.21 -3.21 -25.60
N GLY A 153 12.31 -2.66 -26.42
CA GLY A 153 12.64 -1.64 -27.40
C GLY A 153 12.31 -2.06 -28.83
N ASP A 154 12.44 -1.13 -29.73
CA ASP A 154 12.21 -1.29 -31.19
C ASP A 154 13.10 -0.36 -31.96
N LEU A 155 13.16 -0.53 -33.29
CA LEU A 155 13.85 0.40 -34.18
C LEU A 155 13.09 1.73 -34.24
N ASP A 156 13.85 2.80 -34.25
CA ASP A 156 13.35 4.15 -34.48
C ASP A 156 13.76 4.63 -35.89
N PRO A 157 12.82 4.61 -36.85
CA PRO A 157 13.10 5.09 -38.20
C PRO A 157 13.49 6.58 -38.25
N ILE A 158 13.04 7.36 -37.27
CA ILE A 158 13.36 8.80 -37.18
C ILE A 158 14.80 8.98 -36.73
N LYS A 159 15.26 8.20 -35.72
CA LYS A 159 16.70 8.18 -35.34
C LYS A 159 17.58 7.76 -36.50
N ALA A 160 17.19 6.73 -37.26
CA ALA A 160 17.92 6.28 -38.44
C ALA A 160 18.05 7.38 -39.49
N ALA A 161 16.94 8.02 -39.86
CA ALA A 161 16.92 9.08 -40.88
C ALA A 161 17.73 10.31 -40.45
N ARG A 162 17.61 10.75 -39.21
CA ARG A 162 18.33 11.92 -38.68
C ARG A 162 19.83 11.67 -38.52
N GLY A 163 20.21 10.46 -38.12
CA GLY A 163 21.60 10.08 -37.89
C GLY A 163 22.34 9.61 -39.18
N GLY A 164 21.64 9.41 -40.31
CA GLY A 164 22.20 8.80 -41.49
C GLY A 164 22.64 7.34 -41.28
N HIS A 165 22.05 6.65 -40.33
CA HIS A 165 22.36 5.27 -39.97
C HIS A 165 21.52 4.27 -40.77
N LEU A 166 22.07 3.09 -41.02
CA LEU A 166 21.28 1.96 -41.50
C LEU A 166 20.31 1.50 -40.40
N LEU A 167 19.12 1.05 -40.77
CA LEU A 167 18.15 0.50 -39.79
C LEU A 167 18.69 -0.69 -38.97
N SER A 168 19.73 -1.37 -39.50
CA SER A 168 20.42 -2.44 -38.77
C SER A 168 21.45 -1.94 -37.73
N ASP A 169 21.65 -0.65 -37.62
CA ASP A 169 22.62 -0.07 -36.68
C ASP A 169 21.99 0.00 -35.27
N GLU A 170 22.75 -0.41 -34.26
CA GLU A 170 22.34 -0.32 -32.84
C GLU A 170 21.96 1.11 -32.45
N LEU A 171 22.57 2.14 -33.02
CA LEU A 171 22.29 3.56 -32.75
C LEU A 171 20.87 4.00 -33.17
N THR A 172 20.17 3.19 -33.97
CA THR A 172 18.79 3.46 -34.39
C THR A 172 17.75 2.88 -33.43
N ILE A 173 18.18 2.18 -32.40
CA ILE A 173 17.28 1.54 -31.42
C ILE A 173 16.72 2.59 -30.48
N HIS A 174 15.41 2.52 -30.25
CA HIS A 174 14.75 3.09 -29.09
C HIS A 174 14.70 2.01 -28.01
N PHE A 175 15.52 2.14 -26.98
CA PHE A 175 15.57 1.17 -25.90
C PHE A 175 14.31 1.23 -25.05
N GLY A 176 13.73 0.06 -24.76
CA GLY A 176 12.60 -0.08 -23.83
C GLY A 176 13.01 0.11 -22.37
N MET A 177 12.05 -0.08 -21.48
CA MET A 177 12.24 0.15 -20.04
C MET A 177 13.26 -0.80 -19.41
N LEU A 178 13.33 -2.05 -19.89
CA LEU A 178 14.21 -3.08 -19.33
C LEU A 178 15.71 -2.82 -19.63
N PRO A 179 16.15 -2.51 -20.86
CA PRO A 179 17.51 -2.05 -21.11
C PRO A 179 17.89 -0.79 -20.32
N ARG A 180 16.96 0.15 -20.15
CA ARG A 180 17.18 1.37 -19.34
C ARG A 180 17.32 1.09 -17.85
N ALA A 181 16.84 -0.07 -17.37
CA ALA A 181 17.04 -0.52 -15.99
C ALA A 181 18.39 -1.23 -15.78
N HIS A 182 19.26 -1.30 -16.80
CA HIS A 182 20.57 -1.92 -16.66
C HIS A 182 21.35 -1.33 -15.48
N ARG A 183 22.04 -2.20 -14.73
CA ARG A 183 22.72 -1.92 -13.46
C ARG A 183 21.78 -1.40 -12.37
N GLY A 184 20.52 -1.83 -12.40
CA GLY A 184 19.47 -1.40 -11.49
C GLY A 184 18.41 -2.47 -11.25
N ILE A 185 17.26 -2.02 -10.77
CA ILE A 185 16.11 -2.86 -10.43
C ILE A 185 14.98 -2.56 -11.41
N PHE A 186 14.41 -3.60 -12.01
CA PHE A 186 13.20 -3.50 -12.80
C PHE A 186 12.05 -4.17 -12.05
N ALA A 187 11.09 -3.36 -11.61
CA ALA A 187 9.91 -3.79 -10.90
C ALA A 187 8.70 -3.84 -11.86
N LEU A 188 8.07 -5.00 -11.99
CA LEU A 188 6.87 -5.17 -12.80
C LEU A 188 5.71 -5.58 -11.90
N ASN A 189 4.78 -4.65 -11.70
CA ASN A 189 3.59 -4.85 -10.88
C ASN A 189 2.49 -5.54 -11.69
N GLU A 190 1.71 -6.40 -11.02
CA GLU A 190 0.57 -7.16 -11.57
C GLU A 190 0.97 -8.00 -12.81
N LEU A 191 2.05 -8.77 -12.68
CA LEU A 191 2.63 -9.58 -13.76
C LEU A 191 1.61 -10.44 -14.54
N PRO A 192 0.56 -11.04 -13.95
CA PRO A 192 -0.46 -11.81 -14.68
C PRO A 192 -1.22 -11.02 -15.74
N ASP A 193 -1.33 -9.69 -15.62
CA ASP A 193 -2.01 -8.82 -16.58
C ASP A 193 -1.19 -8.62 -17.87
N LEU A 194 0.10 -8.98 -17.84
CA LEU A 194 0.95 -8.90 -19.02
C LEU A 194 0.61 -10.00 -20.01
N ALA A 195 0.36 -9.65 -21.25
CA ALA A 195 0.06 -10.63 -22.31
C ALA A 195 1.15 -11.72 -22.41
N GLY A 196 0.77 -12.99 -22.54
CA GLY A 196 1.71 -14.13 -22.53
C GLY A 196 2.86 -14.02 -23.52
N LYS A 197 2.61 -13.46 -24.73
CA LYS A 197 3.66 -13.17 -25.73
C LYS A 197 4.71 -12.16 -25.23
N VAL A 198 4.31 -11.24 -24.36
CA VAL A 198 5.22 -10.23 -23.79
C VAL A 198 6.01 -10.85 -22.63
N GLN A 199 5.36 -11.71 -21.84
CA GLN A 199 6.05 -12.48 -20.80
C GLN A 199 7.18 -13.35 -21.37
N VAL A 200 7.03 -13.89 -22.60
CA VAL A 200 8.10 -14.62 -23.29
C VAL A 200 9.34 -13.75 -23.52
N GLY A 201 9.16 -12.45 -23.77
CA GLY A 201 10.27 -11.51 -23.93
C GLY A 201 11.17 -11.37 -22.69
N LEU A 202 10.69 -11.74 -21.50
CA LEU A 202 11.47 -11.73 -20.26
C LEU A 202 12.38 -12.96 -20.11
N PHE A 203 12.17 -14.04 -20.88
CA PHE A 203 12.91 -15.30 -20.69
C PHE A 203 14.40 -15.16 -20.88
N ASN A 204 14.81 -14.52 -21.98
CA ASN A 204 16.22 -14.37 -22.30
C ASN A 204 16.95 -13.58 -21.22
N VAL A 205 16.32 -12.51 -20.70
CA VAL A 205 16.90 -11.71 -19.62
C VAL A 205 17.05 -12.52 -18.33
N MET A 206 16.07 -13.38 -18.03
CA MET A 206 16.13 -14.19 -16.80
C MET A 206 17.10 -15.37 -16.90
N GLN A 207 17.26 -15.94 -18.08
CA GLN A 207 18.07 -17.13 -18.28
C GLN A 207 19.47 -16.81 -18.78
N GLU A 208 19.60 -16.01 -19.83
CA GLU A 208 20.85 -15.69 -20.51
C GLU A 208 21.44 -14.33 -20.06
N GLY A 209 20.66 -13.54 -19.33
CA GLY A 209 21.06 -12.19 -18.92
C GLY A 209 21.13 -11.21 -20.09
N ASP A 210 20.43 -11.47 -21.19
CA ASP A 210 20.49 -10.59 -22.36
C ASP A 210 19.12 -10.31 -22.99
N VAL A 211 19.07 -9.29 -23.84
CA VAL A 211 17.94 -9.00 -24.70
C VAL A 211 18.35 -8.99 -26.17
N GLN A 212 17.48 -9.53 -27.03
CA GLN A 212 17.53 -9.39 -28.48
C GLN A 212 16.38 -8.53 -28.96
N ILE A 213 16.68 -7.59 -29.84
CA ILE A 213 15.68 -6.67 -30.37
C ILE A 213 15.25 -7.17 -31.76
N LYS A 214 14.01 -7.72 -31.81
CA LYS A 214 13.27 -8.12 -33.04
C LYS A 214 14.08 -8.78 -34.17
N GLY A 215 14.90 -9.78 -33.85
CA GLY A 215 15.67 -10.48 -34.92
C GLY A 215 16.82 -9.72 -35.50
N TYR A 216 17.15 -8.54 -34.99
CA TYR A 216 18.38 -7.84 -35.30
C TYR A 216 19.58 -8.47 -34.59
N PRO A 217 20.78 -8.39 -35.12
CA PRO A 217 21.97 -8.98 -34.53
C PRO A 217 22.48 -8.22 -33.29
N VAL A 218 21.63 -7.36 -32.70
CA VAL A 218 21.95 -6.60 -31.48
C VAL A 218 21.55 -7.40 -30.26
N ARG A 219 22.54 -7.75 -29.47
CA ARG A 219 22.43 -8.49 -28.24
C ARG A 219 23.06 -7.68 -27.10
N LEU A 220 22.28 -7.32 -26.10
CA LEU A 220 22.74 -6.53 -24.94
C LEU A 220 22.76 -7.41 -23.70
N ALA A 221 23.94 -7.59 -23.10
CA ALA A 221 24.07 -8.25 -21.81
C ALA A 221 23.57 -7.32 -20.70
N LEU A 222 22.43 -7.65 -20.10
CA LEU A 222 21.81 -6.82 -19.06
C LEU A 222 22.13 -7.36 -17.65
N ASP A 223 22.64 -6.48 -16.83
CA ASP A 223 22.75 -6.69 -15.38
C ASP A 223 21.56 -6.02 -14.70
N VAL A 224 20.54 -6.79 -14.31
CA VAL A 224 19.30 -6.27 -13.72
C VAL A 224 18.71 -7.25 -12.69
N LEU A 225 18.19 -6.71 -11.58
CA LEU A 225 17.32 -7.47 -10.71
C LEU A 225 15.88 -7.30 -11.19
N LEU A 226 15.22 -8.41 -11.54
CA LEU A 226 13.79 -8.42 -11.85
C LEU A 226 13.01 -8.77 -10.58
N ALA A 227 12.06 -7.90 -10.23
CA ALA A 227 11.16 -8.09 -9.11
C ALA A 227 9.71 -7.91 -9.58
N PHE A 228 8.85 -8.85 -9.21
CA PHE A 228 7.48 -8.90 -9.69
C PHE A 228 6.48 -8.80 -8.54
N THR A 229 5.26 -8.35 -8.85
CA THR A 229 4.12 -8.52 -7.97
C THR A 229 2.97 -9.21 -8.69
N ALA A 230 2.13 -9.92 -7.94
CA ALA A 230 0.86 -10.46 -8.43
C ALA A 230 -0.13 -10.61 -7.26
N ASN A 231 -1.42 -10.62 -7.61
CA ASN A 231 -2.47 -11.07 -6.71
C ASN A 231 -2.76 -12.56 -6.99
N PRO A 232 -3.00 -13.38 -5.97
CA PRO A 232 -3.31 -14.81 -6.16
C PRO A 232 -4.52 -15.06 -7.07
N GLU A 233 -5.49 -14.16 -7.08
CA GLU A 233 -6.69 -14.23 -7.91
C GLU A 233 -6.44 -14.04 -9.39
N ASP A 234 -5.50 -13.16 -9.73
CA ASP A 234 -5.19 -12.85 -11.12
C ASP A 234 -4.64 -14.08 -11.86
N TYR A 235 -4.18 -15.12 -11.11
CA TYR A 235 -3.83 -16.42 -11.69
C TYR A 235 -5.01 -17.19 -12.29
N THR A 236 -6.25 -16.85 -11.92
CA THR A 236 -7.44 -17.61 -12.32
C THR A 236 -8.41 -16.81 -13.19
N ALA A 237 -8.49 -15.49 -13.02
CA ALA A 237 -9.57 -14.67 -13.61
C ALA A 237 -9.12 -13.76 -14.75
N ARG A 238 -7.97 -13.07 -14.65
CA ARG A 238 -7.56 -12.02 -15.60
C ARG A 238 -6.35 -12.35 -16.46
N GLY A 239 -5.46 -13.16 -15.98
CA GLY A 239 -4.24 -13.52 -16.68
C GLY A 239 -3.53 -14.67 -15.98
N LYS A 240 -2.57 -15.28 -16.66
CA LYS A 240 -1.82 -16.40 -16.13
C LYS A 240 -0.34 -16.15 -16.34
N ILE A 241 0.45 -16.27 -15.28
CA ILE A 241 1.90 -16.36 -15.46
C ILE A 241 2.16 -17.66 -16.21
N ILE A 242 2.79 -17.56 -17.38
CA ILE A 242 3.11 -18.74 -18.17
C ILE A 242 4.11 -19.61 -17.43
N THR A 243 3.89 -20.92 -17.45
CA THR A 243 4.69 -21.90 -16.70
C THR A 243 6.20 -21.72 -16.86
N PRO A 244 6.74 -21.47 -18.07
CA PRO A 244 8.17 -21.27 -18.25
C PRO A 244 8.71 -20.01 -17.58
N LEU A 245 7.91 -18.95 -17.39
CA LEU A 245 8.32 -17.77 -16.66
C LEU A 245 8.32 -18.04 -15.15
N LYS A 246 7.27 -18.70 -14.66
CA LYS A 246 7.16 -19.10 -13.25
C LYS A 246 8.34 -19.96 -12.81
N ASP A 247 8.77 -20.92 -13.64
CA ASP A 247 9.91 -21.81 -13.36
C ASP A 247 11.25 -21.04 -13.24
N ARG A 248 11.36 -19.87 -13.86
CA ARG A 248 12.57 -19.03 -13.82
C ARG A 248 12.59 -18.01 -12.69
N ILE A 249 11.46 -17.79 -12.02
CA ILE A 249 11.38 -16.96 -10.83
C ILE A 249 11.94 -17.76 -9.66
N GLY A 250 13.10 -17.33 -9.14
CA GLY A 250 13.83 -18.09 -8.12
C GLY A 250 13.18 -18.12 -6.74
N SER A 251 12.34 -17.12 -6.40
CA SER A 251 11.67 -17.05 -5.10
C SER A 251 10.26 -16.50 -5.24
N GLU A 252 9.29 -17.18 -4.62
CA GLU A 252 7.91 -16.75 -4.49
C GLU A 252 7.65 -16.44 -3.02
N ILE A 253 7.26 -15.19 -2.70
CA ILE A 253 7.15 -14.69 -1.34
C ILE A 253 5.72 -14.22 -1.10
N LEU A 254 5.05 -14.84 -0.12
CA LEU A 254 3.67 -14.51 0.22
C LEU A 254 3.62 -13.34 1.20
N THR A 255 2.86 -12.31 0.83
CA THR A 255 2.53 -11.19 1.73
C THR A 255 1.20 -11.44 2.43
N HIS A 256 0.94 -10.71 3.51
CA HIS A 256 -0.29 -10.83 4.31
C HIS A 256 -0.75 -9.47 4.83
N TYR A 257 -1.95 -9.40 5.38
CA TYR A 257 -2.42 -8.23 6.13
C TYR A 257 -1.79 -8.20 7.54
N PRO A 258 -1.80 -7.03 8.22
CA PRO A 258 -1.36 -6.95 9.60
C PRO A 258 -2.07 -7.97 10.48
N ALA A 259 -1.32 -8.64 11.35
CA ALA A 259 -1.84 -9.71 12.21
C ALA A 259 -2.60 -9.18 13.42
N THR A 260 -2.25 -7.98 13.92
CA THR A 260 -2.84 -7.35 15.10
C THR A 260 -3.38 -5.97 14.78
N VAL A 261 -4.35 -5.51 15.57
CA VAL A 261 -4.93 -4.17 15.45
C VAL A 261 -3.85 -3.11 15.71
N ASP A 262 -3.02 -3.28 16.74
CA ASP A 262 -1.96 -2.33 17.09
C ASP A 262 -0.96 -2.11 15.93
N LEU A 263 -0.55 -3.20 15.29
CA LEU A 263 0.33 -3.13 14.13
C LEU A 263 -0.34 -2.40 12.96
N ALA A 264 -1.62 -2.68 12.73
CA ALA A 264 -2.39 -2.04 11.67
C ALA A 264 -2.61 -0.56 11.96
N MET A 265 -2.84 -0.17 13.23
CA MET A 265 -2.91 1.23 13.68
C MET A 265 -1.59 1.94 13.41
N ALA A 266 -0.45 1.34 13.76
CA ALA A 266 0.87 1.93 13.50
C ALA A 266 1.13 2.15 12.00
N ILE A 267 0.68 1.22 11.13
CA ILE A 267 0.75 1.38 9.68
C ILE A 267 -0.15 2.53 9.22
N THR A 268 -1.38 2.61 9.74
CA THR A 268 -2.34 3.65 9.37
C THR A 268 -1.87 5.02 9.85
N GLU A 269 -1.32 5.13 11.05
CA GLU A 269 -0.72 6.37 11.57
C GLU A 269 0.45 6.85 10.71
N GLN A 270 1.32 5.93 10.26
CA GLN A 270 2.45 6.26 9.37
C GLN A 270 2.00 6.77 8.00
N GLU A 271 0.86 6.27 7.47
CA GLU A 271 0.46 6.49 6.07
C GLU A 271 -0.65 7.54 5.91
N ALA A 272 -1.53 7.69 6.90
CA ALA A 272 -2.68 8.57 6.80
C ALA A 272 -2.27 10.04 6.95
N TRP A 273 -2.83 10.88 6.11
CA TRP A 273 -2.68 12.32 6.24
C TRP A 273 -3.63 12.85 7.34
N THR A 274 -3.19 12.79 8.58
CA THR A 274 -3.93 13.28 9.75
C THR A 274 -3.48 14.65 10.22
N ALA A 275 -2.22 15.04 9.97
CA ALA A 275 -1.73 16.38 10.26
C ALA A 275 -2.40 17.41 9.33
N ARG A 276 -2.93 18.49 9.89
CA ARG A 276 -3.63 19.55 9.16
C ARG A 276 -2.92 20.90 9.32
N ASP A 277 -2.97 21.70 8.24
CA ASP A 277 -2.51 23.08 8.28
C ASP A 277 -3.58 23.94 8.98
N GLY A 278 -3.38 24.31 10.23
CA GLY A 278 -4.34 25.15 10.96
C GLY A 278 -4.62 24.65 12.36
N LEU A 279 -5.75 23.98 12.58
CA LEU A 279 -6.10 23.48 13.90
C LEU A 279 -5.34 22.18 14.21
N PRO A 280 -4.83 22.01 15.45
CA PRO A 280 -4.20 20.75 15.85
C PRO A 280 -5.23 19.62 15.85
N VAL A 281 -4.80 18.43 15.44
CA VAL A 281 -5.62 17.21 15.50
C VAL A 281 -5.24 16.43 16.75
N ARG A 282 -6.22 16.16 17.61
CA ARG A 282 -6.12 15.22 18.72
C ARG A 282 -6.99 14.00 18.39
N LEU A 283 -6.35 12.94 17.93
CA LEU A 283 -7.03 11.70 17.58
C LEU A 283 -7.17 10.81 18.83
N PRO A 284 -8.39 10.56 19.32
CA PRO A 284 -8.58 9.61 20.41
C PRO A 284 -8.25 8.18 19.99
N ASP A 285 -7.49 7.44 20.82
CA ASP A 285 -7.08 6.05 20.55
C ASP A 285 -8.28 5.14 20.24
N VAL A 286 -9.41 5.35 20.90
CA VAL A 286 -10.66 4.64 20.66
C VAL A 286 -11.13 4.81 19.20
N VAL A 287 -11.06 6.02 18.65
CA VAL A 287 -11.51 6.29 17.28
C VAL A 287 -10.54 5.68 16.28
N ALA A 288 -9.23 5.79 16.52
CA ALA A 288 -8.22 5.15 15.69
C ALA A 288 -8.41 3.62 15.67
N GLU A 289 -8.64 3.01 16.83
CA GLU A 289 -8.86 1.58 16.98
C GLU A 289 -10.14 1.11 16.27
N VAL A 290 -11.28 1.80 16.49
CA VAL A 290 -12.54 1.47 15.80
C VAL A 290 -12.36 1.57 14.29
N THR A 291 -11.70 2.62 13.81
CA THR A 291 -11.41 2.81 12.37
C THR A 291 -10.62 1.63 11.80
N GLU A 292 -9.61 1.15 12.53
CA GLU A 292 -8.81 0.01 12.09
C GLU A 292 -9.60 -1.30 12.15
N ARG A 293 -10.35 -1.53 13.24
CA ARG A 293 -11.19 -2.74 13.40
C ARG A 293 -12.26 -2.87 12.33
N VAL A 294 -12.74 -1.79 11.72
CA VAL A 294 -13.64 -1.86 10.56
C VAL A 294 -13.01 -2.69 9.43
N ALA A 295 -11.70 -2.55 9.17
CA ALA A 295 -11.03 -3.35 8.16
C ALA A 295 -10.88 -4.84 8.58
N PHE A 296 -10.63 -5.11 9.85
CA PHE A 296 -10.61 -6.48 10.38
C PHE A 296 -11.97 -7.16 10.26
N GLU A 297 -13.03 -6.47 10.68
CA GLU A 297 -14.40 -6.95 10.53
C GLU A 297 -14.79 -7.19 9.08
N ALA A 298 -14.36 -6.30 8.17
CA ALA A 298 -14.61 -6.45 6.73
C ALA A 298 -13.87 -7.66 6.14
N ARG A 299 -12.65 -7.97 6.60
CA ARG A 299 -11.89 -9.18 6.21
C ARG A 299 -12.51 -10.47 6.72
N ALA A 300 -13.30 -10.43 7.80
CA ALA A 300 -14.01 -11.57 8.35
C ALA A 300 -15.44 -11.72 7.81
N GLU A 301 -15.99 -10.71 7.12
CA GLU A 301 -17.37 -10.64 6.66
C GLU A 301 -17.58 -11.46 5.38
N LYS A 302 -18.42 -12.49 5.43
CA LYS A 302 -18.68 -13.42 4.30
C LYS A 302 -19.42 -12.79 3.12
N ARG A 303 -20.14 -11.69 3.36
CA ARG A 303 -20.86 -10.93 2.31
C ARG A 303 -19.94 -10.00 1.51
N ILE A 304 -18.66 -9.94 1.90
CA ILE A 304 -17.60 -9.22 1.18
C ILE A 304 -16.72 -10.24 0.46
N ASP A 305 -16.37 -9.96 -0.79
CA ASP A 305 -15.49 -10.83 -1.58
C ASP A 305 -14.10 -10.90 -0.95
N GLN A 306 -13.81 -12.05 -0.35
CA GLN A 306 -12.54 -12.31 0.32
C GLN A 306 -11.39 -12.55 -0.65
N ARG A 307 -11.71 -12.94 -1.90
CA ARG A 307 -10.69 -13.15 -2.95
C ARG A 307 -10.10 -11.83 -3.39
N SER A 308 -10.91 -10.82 -3.59
CA SER A 308 -10.50 -9.44 -3.85
C SER A 308 -9.73 -8.83 -2.68
N GLY A 309 -10.04 -9.27 -1.46
CA GLY A 309 -9.45 -8.83 -0.21
C GLY A 309 -9.84 -7.40 0.19
N VAL A 310 -9.69 -7.09 1.47
CA VAL A 310 -9.94 -5.75 2.01
C VAL A 310 -8.61 -5.06 2.29
N SER A 311 -8.27 -4.13 1.40
CA SER A 311 -7.00 -3.39 1.43
C SER A 311 -6.80 -2.59 2.72
N GLN A 312 -5.55 -2.51 3.21
CA GLN A 312 -5.17 -1.58 4.29
C GLN A 312 -5.45 -0.10 3.93
N ARG A 313 -5.58 0.23 2.65
CA ARG A 313 -6.02 1.55 2.21
C ARG A 313 -7.44 1.92 2.69
N LEU A 314 -8.26 0.92 3.10
CA LEU A 314 -9.57 1.20 3.70
C LEU A 314 -9.39 1.98 4.99
N SER A 315 -8.60 1.50 5.95
CA SER A 315 -8.35 2.15 7.23
C SER A 315 -7.74 3.54 7.05
N ILE A 316 -6.73 3.65 6.18
CA ILE A 316 -6.08 4.93 5.86
C ILE A 316 -7.11 5.94 5.35
N THR A 317 -7.86 5.58 4.31
CA THR A 317 -8.86 6.48 3.69
C THR A 317 -10.01 6.79 4.65
N LEU A 318 -10.41 5.82 5.47
CA LEU A 318 -11.45 6.01 6.48
C LEU A 318 -11.00 7.00 7.54
N LEU A 319 -9.79 6.84 8.10
CA LEU A 319 -9.24 7.76 9.10
C LEU A 319 -9.11 9.18 8.57
N GLU A 320 -8.61 9.35 7.33
CA GLU A 320 -8.52 10.66 6.68
C GLU A 320 -9.89 11.35 6.54
N ASN A 321 -10.93 10.58 6.19
CA ASN A 321 -12.30 11.10 6.10
C ASN A 321 -12.90 11.42 7.47
N VAL A 322 -12.64 10.59 8.48
CA VAL A 322 -13.05 10.81 9.88
C VAL A 322 -12.46 12.12 10.39
N VAL A 323 -11.16 12.33 10.22
CA VAL A 323 -10.48 13.59 10.60
C VAL A 323 -11.06 14.77 9.82
N SER A 324 -11.33 14.62 8.51
CA SER A 324 -11.89 15.69 7.67
C SER A 324 -13.31 16.08 8.08
N ASN A 325 -14.15 15.12 8.52
CA ASN A 325 -15.48 15.44 9.03
C ASN A 325 -15.40 16.20 10.37
N ALA A 326 -14.51 15.77 11.26
CA ALA A 326 -14.23 16.45 12.52
C ALA A 326 -13.66 17.87 12.29
N GLU A 327 -12.76 18.05 11.32
CA GLU A 327 -12.21 19.34 10.92
C GLU A 327 -13.33 20.30 10.43
N ARG A 328 -14.20 19.80 9.54
CA ARG A 328 -15.37 20.58 9.07
C ARG A 328 -16.24 21.07 10.24
N ARG A 329 -16.48 20.21 11.24
CA ARG A 329 -17.23 20.55 12.46
C ARG A 329 -16.47 21.58 13.28
N ALA A 330 -15.19 21.37 13.56
CA ALA A 330 -14.36 22.26 14.36
C ALA A 330 -14.32 23.68 13.77
N VAL A 331 -14.09 23.81 12.46
CA VAL A 331 -14.09 25.10 11.76
C VAL A 331 -15.46 25.78 11.84
N ARG A 332 -16.55 25.02 11.62
CA ARG A 332 -17.92 25.58 11.67
C ARG A 332 -18.32 26.08 13.04
N LEU A 333 -17.86 25.39 14.09
CA LEU A 333 -18.22 25.71 15.48
C LEU A 333 -17.20 26.62 16.17
N GLY A 334 -16.07 26.93 15.52
CA GLY A 334 -15.00 27.74 16.10
C GLY A 334 -14.25 27.00 17.23
N GLU A 335 -14.15 25.69 17.16
CA GLU A 335 -13.38 24.87 18.12
C GLU A 335 -11.88 25.14 17.94
N ARG A 336 -11.08 24.91 19.00
CA ARG A 336 -9.64 25.19 19.01
C ARG A 336 -8.77 24.02 18.56
N GLU A 337 -9.37 22.83 18.51
CA GLU A 337 -8.73 21.58 18.09
C GLU A 337 -9.73 20.71 17.34
N ILE A 338 -9.21 19.78 16.54
CA ILE A 338 -9.99 18.79 15.79
C ILE A 338 -9.97 17.51 16.62
N VAL A 339 -11.12 17.11 17.16
CA VAL A 339 -11.27 15.85 17.92
C VAL A 339 -12.28 14.94 17.20
N PRO A 340 -11.80 13.94 16.45
CA PRO A 340 -12.66 12.95 15.82
C PRO A 340 -13.42 12.10 16.84
N ARG A 341 -14.63 11.64 16.47
CA ARG A 341 -15.49 10.80 17.30
C ARG A 341 -16.23 9.74 16.46
N LEU A 342 -16.98 8.81 17.07
CA LEU A 342 -17.64 7.73 16.32
C LEU A 342 -18.70 8.23 15.33
N ALA A 343 -19.38 9.33 15.64
CA ALA A 343 -20.29 9.97 14.68
C ALA A 343 -19.57 10.36 13.37
N ASP A 344 -18.30 10.76 13.44
CA ASP A 344 -17.50 11.07 12.24
C ASP A 344 -17.16 9.81 11.43
N VAL A 345 -17.03 8.63 12.08
CA VAL A 345 -16.85 7.34 11.39
C VAL A 345 -18.09 6.99 10.56
N TYR A 346 -19.27 7.24 11.08
CA TYR A 346 -20.52 7.07 10.32
C TYR A 346 -20.65 8.07 9.17
N ALA A 347 -20.20 9.29 9.33
CA ALA A 347 -20.16 10.28 8.26
C ALA A 347 -19.18 9.88 7.13
N ALA A 348 -18.17 9.07 7.45
CA ALA A 348 -17.16 8.57 6.51
C ALA A 348 -17.53 7.25 5.80
N LEU A 349 -18.79 6.80 5.83
CA LEU A 349 -19.28 5.60 5.14
C LEU A 349 -18.81 5.46 3.69
N PRO A 350 -18.74 6.51 2.84
CA PRO A 350 -18.24 6.41 1.47
C PRO A 350 -16.81 5.88 1.37
N ALA A 351 -15.98 6.11 2.38
CA ALA A 351 -14.61 5.56 2.43
C ALA A 351 -14.60 4.04 2.64
N ILE A 352 -15.62 3.49 3.31
CA ILE A 352 -15.78 2.04 3.50
C ILE A 352 -16.37 1.41 2.24
N THR A 353 -17.54 1.90 1.80
CA THR A 353 -18.26 1.32 0.65
C THR A 353 -17.46 1.36 -0.64
N GLY A 354 -16.62 2.36 -0.83
CA GLY A 354 -15.74 2.48 -2.00
C GLY A 354 -14.50 1.56 -1.97
N LYS A 355 -14.30 0.77 -0.91
CA LYS A 355 -13.12 -0.10 -0.73
C LYS A 355 -13.45 -1.58 -0.50
N ILE A 356 -14.73 -1.92 -0.39
CA ILE A 356 -15.23 -3.28 -0.28
C ILE A 356 -15.91 -3.70 -1.59
N GLU A 357 -15.70 -4.92 -2.00
CA GLU A 357 -16.43 -5.59 -3.08
C GLU A 357 -17.38 -6.59 -2.44
N LEU A 358 -18.62 -6.63 -2.91
CA LEU A 358 -19.67 -7.41 -2.27
C LEU A 358 -19.87 -8.73 -3.02
N GLU A 359 -20.10 -9.80 -2.28
CA GLU A 359 -20.71 -11.02 -2.82
C GLU A 359 -22.20 -10.77 -3.12
N TYR A 360 -22.80 -11.62 -3.92
CA TYR A 360 -24.21 -11.48 -4.35
C TYR A 360 -25.19 -11.21 -3.19
N GLU A 361 -25.03 -11.92 -2.08
CA GLU A 361 -25.88 -11.69 -0.88
C GLU A 361 -25.67 -10.29 -0.29
N GLY A 362 -24.44 -9.78 -0.36
CA GLY A 362 -24.07 -8.44 0.09
C GLY A 362 -24.67 -7.36 -0.79
N GLU A 363 -24.70 -7.57 -2.11
CA GLU A 363 -25.32 -6.64 -3.07
C GLU A 363 -26.83 -6.46 -2.81
N LEU A 364 -27.53 -7.55 -2.47
CA LEU A 364 -28.95 -7.50 -2.13
C LEU A 364 -29.24 -6.68 -0.86
N ILE A 365 -28.32 -6.67 0.11
CA ILE A 365 -28.47 -5.93 1.38
C ILE A 365 -28.05 -4.48 1.20
N GLY A 366 -27.04 -4.25 0.38
CA GLY A 366 -26.45 -2.95 0.10
C GLY A 366 -25.25 -2.59 0.97
N GLY A 367 -24.22 -2.05 0.33
CA GLY A 367 -22.93 -1.76 0.96
C GLY A 367 -23.01 -0.81 2.15
N ALA A 368 -23.92 0.18 2.13
CA ALA A 368 -24.08 1.10 3.26
C ALA A 368 -24.62 0.42 4.53
N VAL A 369 -25.49 -0.57 4.39
CA VAL A 369 -26.01 -1.35 5.53
C VAL A 369 -24.89 -2.19 6.13
N ILE A 370 -24.14 -2.90 5.27
CA ILE A 370 -22.99 -3.72 5.70
C ILE A 370 -21.95 -2.83 6.38
N ALA A 371 -21.61 -1.68 5.81
CA ALA A 371 -20.63 -0.77 6.39
C ALA A 371 -21.04 -0.29 7.81
N ARG A 372 -22.32 0.04 8.01
CA ARG A 372 -22.82 0.37 9.36
C ARG A 372 -22.72 -0.81 10.33
N GLU A 373 -22.98 -2.02 9.88
CA GLU A 373 -22.82 -3.21 10.71
C GLU A 373 -21.35 -3.45 11.09
N LEU A 374 -20.41 -3.19 10.15
CA LEU A 374 -18.98 -3.27 10.42
C LEU A 374 -18.54 -2.28 11.49
N ILE A 375 -19.00 -1.01 11.41
CA ILE A 375 -18.68 0.02 12.40
C ILE A 375 -19.19 -0.41 13.79
N ARG A 376 -20.42 -0.92 13.88
CA ARG A 376 -21.02 -1.37 15.14
C ARG A 376 -20.22 -2.53 15.77
N ARG A 377 -19.85 -3.53 14.96
CA ARG A 377 -19.03 -4.65 15.44
C ARG A 377 -17.64 -4.19 15.86
N ALA A 378 -17.02 -3.30 15.10
CA ALA A 378 -15.74 -2.71 15.45
C ALA A 378 -15.80 -1.97 16.79
N ALA A 379 -16.85 -1.16 17.02
CA ALA A 379 -17.05 -0.44 18.27
C ALA A 379 -17.29 -1.40 19.47
N ASP A 380 -18.11 -2.44 19.28
CA ASP A 380 -18.36 -3.46 20.32
C ASP A 380 -17.09 -4.25 20.67
N ALA A 381 -16.30 -4.63 19.67
CA ALA A 381 -15.01 -5.29 19.88
C ALA A 381 -14.01 -4.39 20.62
N THR A 382 -13.93 -3.10 20.25
CA THR A 382 -13.08 -2.13 20.95
C THR A 382 -13.51 -1.96 22.40
N LEU A 383 -14.81 -1.81 22.67
CA LEU A 383 -15.30 -1.69 24.05
C LEU A 383 -15.00 -2.95 24.87
N THR A 384 -15.28 -4.12 24.31
CA THR A 384 -15.08 -5.41 25.00
C THR A 384 -13.60 -5.64 25.36
N GLU A 385 -12.66 -5.25 24.48
CA GLU A 385 -11.23 -5.40 24.76
C GLU A 385 -10.71 -4.41 25.81
N ARG A 386 -11.28 -3.20 25.85
CA ARG A 386 -10.87 -2.17 26.80
C ARG A 386 -11.52 -2.33 28.18
N ASP A 387 -12.79 -2.68 28.21
CA ASP A 387 -13.55 -2.89 29.45
C ASP A 387 -14.79 -3.76 29.20
N ASP A 388 -14.66 -5.05 29.45
CA ASP A 388 -15.74 -6.03 29.31
C ASP A 388 -16.68 -6.11 30.53
N THR A 389 -16.35 -5.37 31.59
CA THR A 389 -17.07 -5.42 32.89
C THR A 389 -18.22 -4.43 32.99
N LEU A 390 -18.39 -3.54 32.01
CA LEU A 390 -19.38 -2.48 32.04
C LEU A 390 -20.82 -3.04 32.06
N ASP A 391 -21.57 -2.69 33.09
CA ASP A 391 -23.01 -2.99 33.16
C ASP A 391 -23.81 -1.90 32.45
N LEU A 392 -24.40 -2.26 31.30
CA LEU A 392 -25.19 -1.38 30.45
C LEU A 392 -26.70 -1.60 30.56
N ASP A 393 -27.16 -2.42 31.50
CA ASP A 393 -28.57 -2.80 31.57
C ASP A 393 -29.47 -1.61 31.96
N GLU A 394 -29.02 -0.68 32.82
CA GLU A 394 -29.77 0.53 33.17
C GLU A 394 -29.96 1.44 31.94
N ILE A 395 -28.92 1.61 31.12
CA ILE A 395 -28.95 2.37 29.86
C ILE A 395 -29.97 1.72 28.90
N VAL A 396 -29.91 0.41 28.72
CA VAL A 396 -30.85 -0.32 27.84
C VAL A 396 -32.30 -0.19 28.35
N MET A 397 -32.53 -0.31 29.67
CA MET A 397 -33.86 -0.14 30.26
C MET A 397 -34.43 1.27 30.06
N TRP A 398 -33.59 2.29 30.06
CA TRP A 398 -34.02 3.67 29.77
C TRP A 398 -34.60 3.80 28.35
N PHE A 399 -33.92 3.24 27.36
CA PHE A 399 -34.42 3.21 25.98
C PHE A 399 -35.64 2.31 25.80
N ASP A 400 -35.72 1.19 26.50
CA ASP A 400 -36.88 0.28 26.48
C ASP A 400 -38.17 0.91 26.99
N ARG A 401 -38.06 1.97 27.83
CA ARG A 401 -39.21 2.80 28.29
C ARG A 401 -39.70 3.76 27.20
N GLY A 402 -39.14 3.70 25.98
CA GLY A 402 -39.57 4.50 24.83
C GLY A 402 -38.84 5.83 24.69
N GLN A 403 -37.76 6.02 25.43
CA GLN A 403 -36.91 7.20 25.30
C GLN A 403 -36.03 7.09 24.02
N ALA A 404 -35.60 8.23 23.53
CA ALA A 404 -34.70 8.32 22.37
C ALA A 404 -33.64 9.39 22.61
N LEU A 405 -32.45 9.16 22.02
CA LEU A 405 -31.34 10.11 22.06
C LEU A 405 -30.88 10.40 20.65
N GLN A 406 -30.82 11.67 20.28
CA GLN A 406 -30.26 12.10 19.01
C GLN A 406 -28.79 12.44 19.16
N VAL A 407 -27.94 11.78 18.39
CA VAL A 407 -26.49 12.07 18.27
C VAL A 407 -26.22 12.59 16.86
N SER A 408 -25.59 13.76 16.77
CA SER A 408 -25.27 14.40 15.50
C SER A 408 -23.77 14.66 15.41
N ASP A 409 -23.18 14.37 14.24
CA ASP A 409 -21.77 14.70 13.92
C ASP A 409 -21.52 16.21 13.86
N ASP A 410 -22.58 17.02 13.79
CA ASP A 410 -22.54 18.48 13.68
C ASP A 410 -22.60 19.22 15.03
N ALA A 411 -22.89 18.55 16.15
CA ALA A 411 -22.98 19.17 17.46
C ALA A 411 -21.59 19.41 18.08
N SER A 412 -21.41 20.48 18.88
CA SER A 412 -20.19 20.64 19.68
C SER A 412 -20.07 19.58 20.75
N ALA A 413 -18.86 19.34 21.28
CA ALA A 413 -18.64 18.39 22.36
C ALA A 413 -19.51 18.71 23.59
N LYS A 414 -19.66 19.98 23.94
CA LYS A 414 -20.50 20.44 25.04
C LYS A 414 -21.98 20.07 24.83
N VAL A 415 -22.55 20.38 23.66
CA VAL A 415 -23.95 20.05 23.33
C VAL A 415 -24.19 18.55 23.30
N ALA A 416 -23.25 17.80 22.73
CA ALA A 416 -23.35 16.34 22.70
C ALA A 416 -23.32 15.75 24.13
N ARG A 417 -22.41 16.23 25.00
CA ARG A 417 -22.32 15.81 26.40
C ARG A 417 -23.59 16.13 27.17
N GLU A 418 -24.19 17.31 26.99
CA GLU A 418 -25.49 17.67 27.60
C GLU A 418 -26.57 16.70 27.16
N GLY A 419 -26.58 16.27 25.90
CA GLY A 419 -27.48 15.23 25.40
C GLY A 419 -27.25 13.87 26.10
N PHE A 420 -26.02 13.42 26.24
CA PHE A 420 -25.69 12.16 26.94
C PHE A 420 -26.03 12.20 28.43
N ALA A 421 -25.96 13.36 29.07
CA ALA A 421 -26.37 13.53 30.45
C ALA A 421 -27.87 13.23 30.71
N THR A 422 -28.70 13.19 29.66
CA THR A 422 -30.11 12.80 29.78
C THR A 422 -30.30 11.30 29.96
N VAL A 423 -29.28 10.48 29.64
CA VAL A 423 -29.30 9.02 29.81
C VAL A 423 -28.72 8.68 31.19
N PRO A 424 -29.53 8.16 32.12
CA PRO A 424 -29.07 7.85 33.48
C PRO A 424 -27.88 6.86 33.47
N GLY A 425 -26.88 7.16 34.30
CA GLY A 425 -25.70 6.30 34.49
C GLY A 425 -24.67 6.36 33.34
N LEU A 426 -24.97 6.95 32.18
CA LEU A 426 -24.07 6.89 31.03
C LEU A 426 -22.75 7.67 31.25
N LEU A 427 -22.83 8.91 31.75
CA LEU A 427 -21.64 9.72 32.05
C LEU A 427 -20.84 9.15 33.23
N GLU A 428 -21.51 8.61 34.22
CA GLU A 428 -20.89 7.97 35.40
C GLU A 428 -20.09 6.73 34.97
N ILE A 429 -20.67 5.88 34.14
CA ILE A 429 -20.03 4.67 33.61
C ILE A 429 -18.77 5.04 32.80
N VAL A 430 -18.85 5.99 31.85
CA VAL A 430 -17.70 6.34 31.02
C VAL A 430 -16.59 7.02 31.81
N THR A 431 -16.95 7.80 32.86
CA THR A 431 -15.96 8.46 33.73
C THR A 431 -15.25 7.47 34.65
N ALA A 432 -15.93 6.41 35.07
CA ALA A 432 -15.38 5.36 35.92
C ALA A 432 -14.63 4.27 35.13
N SER A 433 -14.83 4.19 33.83
CA SER A 433 -14.25 3.17 32.95
C SER A 433 -12.77 3.41 32.58
N ALA A 434 -12.15 2.39 32.02
CA ALA A 434 -10.78 2.47 31.48
C ALA A 434 -10.68 3.21 30.12
N LEU A 435 -11.71 3.97 29.70
CA LEU A 435 -11.77 4.63 28.38
C LEU A 435 -10.97 5.94 28.29
N GLY A 436 -10.35 6.40 29.38
CA GLY A 436 -9.40 7.53 29.35
C GLY A 436 -10.07 8.90 29.18
N VAL A 437 -11.18 9.15 29.87
CA VAL A 437 -11.92 10.42 29.81
C VAL A 437 -11.21 11.53 30.60
N ASN A 438 -10.70 12.55 29.89
CA ASN A 438 -9.98 13.70 30.49
C ASN A 438 -10.76 15.01 30.35
N ASP A 439 -11.60 15.14 29.32
CA ASP A 439 -12.38 16.33 29.01
C ASP A 439 -13.76 16.00 28.40
N ASP A 440 -14.52 17.03 28.02
CA ASP A 440 -15.85 16.86 27.43
C ASP A 440 -15.82 16.13 26.07
N ALA A 441 -14.76 16.30 25.29
CA ALA A 441 -14.62 15.65 23.98
C ALA A 441 -14.34 14.14 24.16
N ASP A 442 -13.47 13.77 25.10
CA ASP A 442 -13.21 12.37 25.45
C ASP A 442 -14.48 11.71 26.00
N ALA A 443 -15.25 12.43 26.86
CA ALA A 443 -16.51 11.93 27.38
C ALA A 443 -17.53 11.64 26.26
N VAL A 444 -17.62 12.49 25.25
CA VAL A 444 -18.47 12.28 24.06
C VAL A 444 -18.06 11.03 23.31
N VAL A 445 -16.77 10.87 23.02
CA VAL A 445 -16.22 9.68 22.32
C VAL A 445 -16.55 8.40 23.10
N ALA A 446 -16.33 8.40 24.41
CA ALA A 446 -16.61 7.26 25.28
C ALA A 446 -18.11 6.93 25.34
N CYS A 447 -19.00 7.95 25.45
CA CYS A 447 -20.44 7.74 25.41
C CYS A 447 -20.92 7.16 24.10
N GLU A 448 -20.43 7.67 22.96
CA GLU A 448 -20.75 7.12 21.65
C GLU A 448 -20.28 5.65 21.54
N LEU A 449 -19.08 5.30 22.01
CA LEU A 449 -18.58 3.92 22.03
C LEU A 449 -19.47 3.00 22.87
N VAL A 450 -19.80 3.42 24.10
CA VAL A 450 -20.62 2.63 25.02
C VAL A 450 -22.02 2.39 24.46
N LEU A 451 -22.61 3.35 23.74
CA LEU A 451 -23.93 3.19 23.13
C LEU A 451 -23.92 2.28 21.89
N GLU A 452 -22.81 2.17 21.18
CA GLU A 452 -22.71 1.28 20.00
C GLU A 452 -22.70 -0.21 20.38
N ALA A 453 -22.17 -0.59 21.53
CA ALA A 453 -22.14 -1.99 21.97
C ALA A 453 -23.55 -2.62 22.10
N PRO A 454 -24.51 -2.03 22.81
CA PRO A 454 -25.88 -2.55 22.83
C PRO A 454 -26.56 -2.55 21.47
N VAL A 455 -26.19 -1.62 20.54
CA VAL A 455 -26.69 -1.63 19.16
C VAL A 455 -26.13 -2.83 18.40
N ALA A 456 -24.84 -3.10 18.48
CA ALA A 456 -24.20 -4.27 17.90
C ALA A 456 -24.82 -5.59 18.43
N ARG A 457 -25.09 -5.64 19.73
CA ARG A 457 -25.73 -6.77 20.42
C ARG A 457 -27.25 -6.83 20.21
N ARG A 458 -27.83 -5.93 19.40
CA ARG A 458 -29.27 -5.82 19.07
C ARG A 458 -30.19 -5.55 20.31
N LYS A 459 -29.64 -5.02 21.38
CA LYS A 459 -30.40 -4.54 22.53
C LYS A 459 -30.98 -3.13 22.29
N LEU A 460 -30.30 -2.31 21.50
CA LEU A 460 -30.74 -0.99 21.04
C LEU A 460 -30.81 -0.91 19.50
N SER A 461 -31.48 0.12 19.00
CA SER A 461 -31.44 0.50 17.58
C SER A 461 -30.75 1.84 17.41
N ARG A 462 -30.10 2.03 16.28
CA ARG A 462 -29.57 3.32 15.81
C ARG A 462 -30.04 3.56 14.39
N SER A 463 -30.73 4.67 14.18
CA SER A 463 -31.20 5.09 12.85
C SER A 463 -30.05 5.61 11.99
N GLU A 464 -30.32 5.79 10.71
CA GLU A 464 -29.38 6.40 9.77
C GLU A 464 -29.04 7.85 10.14
N SER A 465 -30.00 8.59 10.72
CA SER A 465 -29.82 9.95 11.20
C SER A 465 -29.13 10.06 12.58
N GLY A 466 -28.66 8.95 13.15
CA GLY A 466 -27.96 8.94 14.44
C GLY A 466 -28.86 8.94 15.67
N GLN A 467 -30.14 8.62 15.53
CA GLN A 467 -31.06 8.48 16.68
C GLN A 467 -30.95 7.08 17.29
N TYR A 468 -30.61 7.02 18.58
CA TYR A 468 -30.68 5.81 19.38
C TYR A 468 -32.09 5.65 19.98
N GLY A 469 -32.53 4.40 20.05
CA GLY A 469 -33.85 4.08 20.59
C GLY A 469 -34.02 2.59 20.87
N ARG A 470 -35.24 2.22 21.24
CA ARG A 470 -35.59 0.84 21.52
C ARG A 470 -35.35 -0.07 20.33
N SER A 471 -34.79 -1.26 20.56
CA SER A 471 -34.68 -2.29 19.53
C SER A 471 -36.08 -2.78 19.09
N ALA A 472 -36.31 -2.87 17.77
CA ALA A 472 -37.47 -3.53 17.25
C ALA A 472 -37.41 -5.03 17.61
N ARG A 473 -38.21 -5.48 18.59
CA ARG A 473 -38.33 -6.92 18.89
C ARG A 473 -38.77 -7.64 17.63
N ARG A 474 -37.94 -8.50 17.05
CA ARG A 474 -38.42 -9.48 16.07
C ARG A 474 -39.53 -10.28 16.72
N LYS A 475 -40.80 -10.16 16.28
CA LYS A 475 -41.86 -11.11 16.60
C LYS A 475 -41.39 -12.48 16.08
N HIS A 476 -41.00 -13.36 16.98
CA HIS A 476 -40.77 -14.76 16.64
C HIS A 476 -42.12 -15.32 16.12
N GLY A 477 -42.16 -15.66 14.85
CA GLY A 477 -43.24 -16.49 14.29
C GLY A 477 -44.16 -15.91 13.23
N MET A 478 -43.77 -14.87 12.45
CA MET A 478 -44.54 -14.55 11.25
C MET A 478 -43.63 -14.69 10.01
N PRO A 479 -44.01 -15.50 8.98
CA PRO A 479 -43.34 -15.46 7.69
C PRO A 479 -43.55 -14.08 7.05
N PRO A 480 -42.65 -13.64 6.15
CA PRO A 480 -42.79 -12.35 5.49
C PRO A 480 -44.09 -12.33 4.68
N GLU A 481 -44.92 -11.30 4.90
CA GLU A 481 -46.06 -10.99 4.05
C GLU A 481 -45.56 -10.82 2.62
N ARG A 482 -46.14 -11.60 1.71
CA ARG A 482 -45.93 -11.43 0.26
C ARG A 482 -46.51 -10.08 -0.13
N PRO A 483 -45.80 -9.28 -0.95
CA PRO A 483 -46.40 -8.07 -1.51
C PRO A 483 -47.60 -8.49 -2.37
N GLU A 484 -48.77 -7.89 -2.11
CA GLU A 484 -49.96 -8.02 -2.95
C GLU A 484 -49.58 -7.53 -4.35
N ARG A 485 -49.86 -8.37 -5.35
CA ARG A 485 -49.79 -7.98 -6.75
C ARG A 485 -51.02 -7.14 -7.00
N GLU A 486 -50.85 -5.85 -7.28
CA GLU A 486 -51.86 -5.03 -7.94
C GLU A 486 -52.07 -5.58 -9.36
N GLU A 487 -53.34 -5.87 -9.64
CA GLU A 487 -53.82 -6.25 -10.99
C GLU A 487 -53.84 -5.05 -11.95
#